data_af6c3fc3393e13e5bf9587d9b8e3e965
#
_entry.id   af6c3fc3393e13e5bf9587d9b8e3e965
#
_cell.length_a   1.000
_cell.length_b   1.000
_cell.length_c   1.000
_cell.angle_alpha   90.00
_cell.angle_beta   90.00
_cell.angle_gamma   90.00
#
_symmetry.space_group_name_H-M   'P 1'
#
loop_
_entity.id
_entity.type
_entity.pdbx_description
1 polymer ?
#
loop_
_entity_poly.entity_id
_entity_poly.type
_entity_poly.pdbx_seq_one_letter_code
_entity_poly.pdbx_strand_id
1 'polypeptide(L)'
;LLDIPKLNDISKEVIAKMDSQTIMEKVLKWAKEYDKEAYDILNRNLSYTREIFKMERDGAKKVRKDIYKWEDIIPTFFYFFDDMFEKDMEKNGIELKNILTENSKISNELINKVLESYSKVYNSNHTKDEWFETLKTCASDLGFCTDMKEYKQSKEKYVGSTADFSYI
;
A
#
# COMPACT_ATOMS: atom_id res chain seq x y z
N LEU A 1 -19.39 -9.33 28.08
CA LEU A 1 -18.89 -8.15 27.34
C LEU A 1 -18.44 -8.60 25.96
N LEU A 2 -18.92 -7.94 24.92
CA LEU A 2 -18.51 -8.22 23.54
C LEU A 2 -17.08 -7.70 23.34
N ASP A 3 -16.15 -8.61 22.98
CA ASP A 3 -14.76 -8.27 22.67
C ASP A 3 -14.65 -7.95 21.16
N ILE A 4 -14.76 -6.67 20.81
CA ILE A 4 -14.71 -6.20 19.42
C ILE A 4 -13.35 -6.51 18.75
N PRO A 5 -12.18 -6.26 19.38
CA PRO A 5 -10.90 -6.66 18.82
C PRO A 5 -10.84 -8.15 18.44
N LYS A 6 -11.27 -9.02 19.32
CA LYS A 6 -11.31 -10.47 19.06
C LYS A 6 -12.26 -10.82 17.91
N LEU A 7 -13.42 -10.14 17.82
CA LEU A 7 -14.35 -10.33 16.70
C LEU A 7 -13.71 -9.92 15.37
N ASN A 8 -13.00 -8.80 15.34
CA ASN A 8 -12.27 -8.33 14.15
C ASN A 8 -11.19 -9.32 13.73
N ASP A 9 -10.44 -9.90 14.68
CA ASP A 9 -9.44 -10.91 14.36
C ASP A 9 -10.05 -12.19 13.77
N ILE A 10 -11.18 -12.64 14.33
CA ILE A 10 -11.93 -13.78 13.76
C ILE A 10 -12.42 -13.45 12.36
N SER A 11 -12.95 -12.24 12.15
CA SER A 11 -13.44 -11.80 10.84
C SER A 11 -12.32 -11.77 9.79
N LYS A 12 -11.13 -11.25 10.12
CA LYS A 12 -9.93 -11.30 9.25
C LYS A 12 -9.58 -12.71 8.82
N GLU A 13 -9.60 -13.66 9.76
CA GLU A 13 -9.31 -15.07 9.47
C GLU A 13 -10.36 -15.70 8.54
N VAL A 14 -11.63 -15.34 8.69
CA VAL A 14 -12.71 -15.82 7.82
C VAL A 14 -12.57 -15.23 6.42
N ILE A 15 -12.36 -13.92 6.32
CA ILE A 15 -12.22 -13.21 5.03
C ILE A 15 -10.94 -13.68 4.30
N ALA A 16 -9.84 -13.94 5.02
CA ALA A 16 -8.62 -14.45 4.42
C ALA A 16 -8.77 -15.83 3.75
N LYS A 17 -9.80 -16.62 4.11
CA LYS A 17 -10.10 -17.91 3.47
C LYS A 17 -10.94 -17.80 2.19
N MET A 18 -11.46 -16.61 1.89
CA MET A 18 -12.27 -16.37 0.69
C MET A 18 -11.35 -16.06 -0.49
N ASP A 19 -11.68 -16.58 -1.69
CA ASP A 19 -11.05 -16.19 -2.93
C ASP A 19 -11.49 -14.78 -3.38
N SER A 20 -10.80 -14.22 -4.38
CA SER A 20 -11.07 -12.88 -4.90
C SER A 20 -12.50 -12.73 -5.43
N GLN A 21 -13.04 -13.75 -6.07
CA GLN A 21 -14.39 -13.74 -6.61
C GLN A 21 -15.43 -13.66 -5.50
N THR A 22 -15.29 -14.48 -4.47
CA THR A 22 -16.19 -14.49 -3.31
C THR A 22 -16.17 -13.15 -2.58
N ILE A 23 -14.97 -12.55 -2.41
CA ILE A 23 -14.85 -11.22 -1.79
C ILE A 23 -15.57 -10.18 -2.65
N MET A 24 -15.31 -10.14 -3.95
CA MET A 24 -15.94 -9.19 -4.86
C MET A 24 -17.47 -9.25 -4.78
N GLU A 25 -18.05 -10.45 -4.83
CA GLU A 25 -19.50 -10.65 -4.74
C GLU A 25 -20.07 -10.14 -3.42
N LYS A 26 -19.41 -10.46 -2.30
CA LYS A 26 -19.87 -10.03 -0.97
C LYS A 26 -19.74 -8.54 -0.76
N VAL A 27 -18.65 -7.95 -1.19
CA VAL A 27 -18.40 -6.50 -1.12
C VAL A 27 -19.40 -5.74 -1.97
N LEU A 28 -19.62 -6.14 -3.23
CA LEU A 28 -20.60 -5.50 -4.10
C LEU A 28 -22.03 -5.61 -3.56
N LYS A 29 -22.39 -6.77 -2.98
CA LYS A 29 -23.69 -6.92 -2.33
C LYS A 29 -23.85 -5.97 -1.15
N TRP A 30 -22.83 -5.88 -0.29
CA TRP A 30 -22.83 -4.96 0.86
C TRP A 30 -22.88 -3.51 0.40
N ALA A 31 -22.01 -3.12 -0.54
CA ALA A 31 -21.91 -1.75 -1.03
C ALA A 31 -23.20 -1.28 -1.70
N LYS A 32 -23.87 -2.15 -2.46
CA LYS A 32 -25.15 -1.84 -3.09
C LYS A 32 -26.23 -1.43 -2.08
N GLU A 33 -26.18 -1.99 -0.88
CA GLU A 33 -27.16 -1.77 0.18
C GLU A 33 -26.78 -0.62 1.12
N TYR A 34 -25.48 -0.47 1.44
CA TYR A 34 -25.03 0.41 2.51
C TYR A 34 -24.10 1.55 2.06
N ASP A 35 -23.45 1.43 0.89
CA ASP A 35 -22.50 2.42 0.39
C ASP A 35 -22.54 2.50 -1.14
N LYS A 36 -23.45 3.35 -1.63
CA LYS A 36 -23.64 3.50 -3.08
C LYS A 36 -22.39 4.03 -3.78
N GLU A 37 -21.60 4.91 -3.17
CA GLU A 37 -20.37 5.45 -3.77
C GLU A 37 -19.35 4.31 -3.97
N ALA A 38 -19.12 3.50 -2.93
CA ALA A 38 -18.27 2.32 -3.03
C ALA A 38 -18.78 1.35 -4.11
N TYR A 39 -20.08 1.12 -4.19
CA TYR A 39 -20.66 0.27 -5.22
C TYR A 39 -20.38 0.80 -6.62
N ASP A 40 -20.60 2.08 -6.87
CA ASP A 40 -20.42 2.70 -8.20
C ASP A 40 -18.94 2.65 -8.63
N ILE A 41 -18.00 2.85 -7.70
CA ILE A 41 -16.56 2.75 -7.94
C ILE A 41 -16.16 1.31 -8.30
N LEU A 42 -16.49 0.35 -7.45
CA LEU A 42 -16.10 -1.05 -7.60
C LEU A 42 -16.76 -1.72 -8.81
N ASN A 43 -18.01 -1.33 -9.12
CA ASN A 43 -18.77 -1.90 -10.22
C ASN A 43 -18.44 -1.28 -11.58
N ARG A 44 -17.72 -0.15 -11.64
CA ARG A 44 -17.35 0.56 -12.87
C ARG A 44 -16.52 -0.30 -13.81
N ASN A 45 -15.60 -1.09 -13.25
CA ASN A 45 -14.77 -2.04 -13.99
C ASN A 45 -14.54 -3.29 -13.15
N LEU A 46 -15.43 -4.27 -13.29
CA LEU A 46 -15.40 -5.50 -12.49
C LEU A 46 -14.14 -6.33 -12.72
N SER A 47 -13.59 -6.33 -13.93
CA SER A 47 -12.35 -7.08 -14.20
C SER A 47 -11.17 -6.46 -13.47
N TYR A 48 -11.05 -5.15 -13.47
CA TYR A 48 -10.03 -4.41 -12.73
C TYR A 48 -10.17 -4.61 -11.22
N THR A 49 -11.37 -4.43 -10.69
CA THR A 49 -11.67 -4.66 -9.26
C THR A 49 -11.31 -6.07 -8.82
N ARG A 50 -11.59 -7.07 -9.67
CA ARG A 50 -11.21 -8.46 -9.38
C ARG A 50 -9.69 -8.64 -9.33
N GLU A 51 -8.93 -8.04 -10.24
CA GLU A 51 -7.47 -8.12 -10.23
C GLU A 51 -6.89 -7.49 -8.95
N ILE A 52 -7.47 -6.37 -8.47
CA ILE A 52 -7.08 -5.79 -7.17
C ILE A 52 -7.28 -6.80 -6.04
N PHE A 53 -8.44 -7.48 -5.99
CA PHE A 53 -8.71 -8.46 -4.92
C PHE A 53 -7.91 -9.76 -5.04
N LYS A 54 -7.34 -10.08 -6.20
CA LYS A 54 -6.43 -11.22 -6.39
C LYS A 54 -5.05 -10.99 -5.76
N MET A 55 -4.64 -9.71 -5.62
CA MET A 55 -3.30 -9.41 -5.12
C MET A 55 -3.08 -10.01 -3.74
N GLU A 56 -2.00 -10.80 -3.61
CA GLU A 56 -1.62 -11.52 -2.38
C GLU A 56 -2.76 -12.36 -1.79
N ARG A 57 -3.64 -12.90 -2.64
CA ARG A 57 -4.77 -13.75 -2.25
C ARG A 57 -4.83 -15.05 -3.02
N ASP A 58 -5.31 -15.04 -4.27
CA ASP A 58 -5.51 -16.26 -5.05
C ASP A 58 -4.15 -16.92 -5.36
N GLY A 59 -3.91 -18.11 -4.79
CA GLY A 59 -2.64 -18.82 -4.93
C GLY A 59 -1.46 -18.27 -4.10
N ALA A 60 -1.68 -17.25 -3.29
CA ALA A 60 -0.63 -16.69 -2.46
C ALA A 60 -0.22 -17.64 -1.33
N LYS A 61 1.10 -17.77 -1.07
CA LYS A 61 1.63 -18.54 0.07
C LYS A 61 1.19 -17.97 1.42
N LYS A 62 1.02 -16.65 1.50
CA LYS A 62 0.55 -15.92 2.66
C LYS A 62 -0.50 -14.92 2.21
N VAL A 63 -1.74 -15.16 2.59
CA VAL A 63 -2.86 -14.30 2.24
C VAL A 63 -2.90 -13.07 3.12
N ARG A 64 -3.28 -11.92 2.55
CA ARG A 64 -3.49 -10.64 3.28
C ARG A 64 -4.62 -10.78 4.28
N LYS A 65 -4.45 -10.16 5.46
CA LYS A 65 -5.41 -10.15 6.58
C LYS A 65 -5.72 -8.73 7.04
N ASP A 66 -5.78 -7.80 6.12
CA ASP A 66 -6.01 -6.37 6.38
C ASP A 66 -7.50 -5.98 6.34
N ILE A 67 -8.36 -6.86 5.86
CA ILE A 67 -9.81 -6.64 5.77
C ILE A 67 -10.50 -7.42 6.87
N TYR A 68 -11.29 -6.77 7.72
CA TYR A 68 -12.13 -7.42 8.73
C TYR A 68 -13.63 -7.05 8.62
N LYS A 69 -13.97 -6.04 7.83
CA LYS A 69 -15.34 -5.64 7.48
C LYS A 69 -15.36 -5.06 6.07
N TRP A 70 -16.52 -5.09 5.42
CA TRP A 70 -16.61 -4.67 4.02
C TRP A 70 -16.41 -3.17 3.83
N GLU A 71 -16.75 -2.34 4.81
CA GLU A 71 -16.51 -0.90 4.78
C GLU A 71 -15.02 -0.51 4.72
N ASP A 72 -14.11 -1.43 5.08
CA ASP A 72 -12.66 -1.18 5.00
C ASP A 72 -12.12 -1.25 3.56
N ILE A 73 -12.90 -1.76 2.61
CA ILE A 73 -12.41 -2.00 1.23
C ILE A 73 -11.96 -0.71 0.58
N ILE A 74 -12.78 0.34 0.58
CA ILE A 74 -12.40 1.61 -0.05
C ILE A 74 -11.23 2.25 0.69
N PRO A 75 -11.21 2.43 2.03
CA PRO A 75 -10.04 2.95 2.73
C PRO A 75 -8.75 2.15 2.52
N THR A 76 -8.86 0.82 2.31
CA THR A 76 -7.69 -0.04 2.10
C THR A 76 -7.15 0.01 0.69
N PHE A 77 -8.02 0.24 -0.32
CA PHE A 77 -7.67 0.13 -1.74
C PHE A 77 -7.91 1.42 -2.54
N PHE A 78 -8.20 2.56 -1.90
CA PHE A 78 -8.56 3.83 -2.55
C PHE A 78 -7.53 4.27 -3.60
N TYR A 79 -6.25 4.01 -3.36
CA TYR A 79 -5.15 4.40 -4.25
C TYR A 79 -5.11 3.64 -5.60
N PHE A 80 -5.95 2.62 -5.78
CA PHE A 80 -6.16 1.97 -7.07
C PHE A 80 -7.23 2.65 -7.93
N PHE A 81 -7.94 3.63 -7.41
CA PHE A 81 -9.02 4.33 -8.09
C PHE A 81 -8.69 5.83 -8.17
N ASP A 82 -8.38 6.32 -9.37
CA ASP A 82 -7.85 7.67 -9.59
C ASP A 82 -8.69 8.75 -8.91
N ASP A 83 -10.02 8.71 -9.08
CA ASP A 83 -10.94 9.68 -8.48
C ASP A 83 -10.96 9.63 -6.93
N MET A 84 -10.72 8.48 -6.32
CA MET A 84 -10.61 8.35 -4.87
C MET A 84 -9.24 8.81 -4.37
N PHE A 85 -8.19 8.49 -5.12
CA PHE A 85 -6.84 8.95 -4.82
C PHE A 85 -6.75 10.48 -4.89
N GLU A 86 -7.29 11.09 -5.95
CA GLU A 86 -7.34 12.55 -6.11
C GLU A 86 -8.10 13.23 -4.96
N LYS A 87 -9.28 12.72 -4.58
CA LYS A 87 -10.05 13.23 -3.44
C LYS A 87 -9.29 13.12 -2.12
N ASP A 88 -8.58 12.01 -1.91
CA ASP A 88 -7.77 11.83 -0.70
C ASP A 88 -6.61 12.84 -0.67
N MET A 89 -5.95 13.02 -1.81
CA MET A 89 -4.88 14.01 -1.98
C MET A 89 -5.36 15.44 -1.77
N GLU A 90 -6.56 15.81 -2.27
CA GLU A 90 -7.16 17.13 -2.04
C GLU A 90 -7.49 17.36 -0.56
N LYS A 91 -8.02 16.34 0.11
CA LYS A 91 -8.47 16.43 1.49
C LYS A 91 -7.34 16.39 2.52
N ASN A 92 -6.43 15.45 2.34
CA ASN A 92 -5.39 15.16 3.33
C ASN A 92 -4.05 15.79 2.95
N GLY A 93 -3.87 16.16 1.68
CA GLY A 93 -2.61 16.62 1.12
C GLY A 93 -1.51 15.56 1.24
N ILE A 94 -0.38 15.80 0.63
CA ILE A 94 0.83 15.05 0.99
C ILE A 94 1.39 15.73 2.24
N GLU A 95 1.01 15.31 3.42
CA GLU A 95 1.73 15.64 4.64
C GLU A 95 3.08 14.89 4.68
N LEU A 96 3.87 15.02 3.62
CA LEU A 96 5.26 14.58 3.56
C LEU A 96 6.05 15.08 4.78
N LYS A 97 5.68 16.25 5.31
CA LYS A 97 6.29 16.81 6.51
C LYS A 97 6.17 15.89 7.73
N ASN A 98 5.06 15.19 7.93
CA ASN A 98 4.85 14.40 9.14
C ASN A 98 5.50 13.01 9.07
N ILE A 99 5.57 12.41 7.88
CA ILE A 99 6.19 11.09 7.67
C ILE A 99 7.72 11.19 7.77
N LEU A 100 8.31 12.32 7.37
CA LEU A 100 9.76 12.48 7.25
C LEU A 100 10.40 13.22 8.44
N THR A 101 9.61 13.79 9.36
CA THR A 101 10.11 14.55 10.53
C THR A 101 10.79 13.68 11.58
N GLU A 102 10.58 12.37 11.58
CA GLU A 102 11.29 11.48 12.51
C GLU A 102 12.76 11.25 12.10
N ASN A 103 13.09 11.44 10.82
CA ASN A 103 14.47 11.33 10.34
C ASN A 103 14.99 12.69 9.87
N SER A 104 15.69 13.39 10.76
CA SER A 104 16.27 14.72 10.48
C SER A 104 17.29 14.78 9.32
N LYS A 105 17.74 13.63 8.81
CA LYS A 105 18.65 13.54 7.66
C LYS A 105 17.92 13.64 6.31
N ILE A 106 16.59 13.49 6.30
CA ILE A 106 15.78 13.55 5.08
C ILE A 106 15.31 14.98 4.87
N SER A 107 16.00 15.70 4.00
CA SER A 107 15.64 17.07 3.61
C SER A 107 14.72 17.08 2.37
N ASN A 108 14.03 18.20 2.14
CA ASN A 108 13.22 18.38 0.91
C ASN A 108 14.08 18.24 -0.37
N GLU A 109 15.36 18.64 -0.31
CA GLU A 109 16.28 18.46 -1.43
C GLU A 109 16.56 16.98 -1.71
N LEU A 110 16.73 16.18 -0.65
CA LEU A 110 16.91 14.74 -0.80
C LEU A 110 15.63 14.06 -1.33
N ILE A 111 14.46 14.48 -0.87
CA ILE A 111 13.17 13.99 -1.39
C ILE A 111 13.09 14.21 -2.90
N ASN A 112 13.39 15.42 -3.37
CA ASN A 112 13.38 15.72 -4.80
C ASN A 112 14.37 14.81 -5.57
N LYS A 113 15.57 14.58 -5.03
CA LYS A 113 16.56 13.68 -5.64
C LYS A 113 16.07 12.24 -5.71
N VAL A 114 15.37 11.77 -4.67
CA VAL A 114 14.76 10.43 -4.65
C VAL A 114 13.70 10.31 -5.74
N LEU A 115 12.76 11.25 -5.81
CA LEU A 115 11.71 11.26 -6.83
C LEU A 115 12.27 11.37 -8.25
N GLU A 116 13.26 12.24 -8.48
CA GLU A 116 13.93 12.37 -9.78
C GLU A 116 14.70 11.10 -10.17
N SER A 117 15.42 10.48 -9.24
CA SER A 117 16.15 9.24 -9.49
C SER A 117 15.21 8.11 -9.84
N TYR A 118 14.17 7.93 -9.05
CA TYR A 118 13.20 6.85 -9.25
C TYR A 118 12.39 7.03 -10.53
N SER A 119 11.98 8.26 -10.86
CA SER A 119 11.20 8.54 -12.08
C SER A 119 11.94 8.16 -13.37
N LYS A 120 13.28 8.20 -13.38
CA LYS A 120 14.11 7.84 -14.54
C LYS A 120 14.16 6.33 -14.80
N VAL A 121 13.93 5.52 -13.77
CA VAL A 121 14.06 4.06 -13.82
C VAL A 121 12.74 3.33 -13.63
N TYR A 122 11.66 4.06 -13.32
CA TYR A 122 10.33 3.48 -13.18
C TYR A 122 9.88 2.78 -14.46
N ASN A 123 9.41 1.56 -14.32
CA ASN A 123 8.87 0.76 -15.42
C ASN A 123 7.66 -0.05 -14.93
N SER A 124 6.48 0.27 -15.45
CA SER A 124 5.22 -0.40 -15.09
C SER A 124 5.18 -1.89 -15.45
N ASN A 125 6.10 -2.37 -16.29
CA ASN A 125 6.18 -3.79 -16.67
C ASN A 125 7.12 -4.61 -15.76
N HIS A 126 7.78 -3.98 -14.78
CA HIS A 126 8.60 -4.72 -13.82
C HIS A 126 7.76 -5.69 -13.02
N THR A 127 8.27 -6.90 -12.84
CA THR A 127 7.80 -7.79 -11.78
C THR A 127 8.08 -7.18 -10.40
N LYS A 128 7.45 -7.72 -9.36
CA LYS A 128 7.70 -7.29 -7.97
C LYS A 128 9.19 -7.34 -7.60
N ASP A 129 9.89 -8.38 -8.01
CA ASP A 129 11.30 -8.56 -7.68
C ASP A 129 12.19 -7.57 -8.45
N GLU A 130 11.95 -7.37 -9.75
CA GLU A 130 12.65 -6.37 -10.55
C GLU A 130 12.41 -4.95 -10.04
N TRP A 131 11.17 -4.62 -9.69
CA TRP A 131 10.84 -3.34 -9.07
C TRP A 131 11.61 -3.12 -7.78
N PHE A 132 11.65 -4.13 -6.90
CA PHE A 132 12.33 -4.02 -5.60
C PHE A 132 13.84 -3.89 -5.75
N GLU A 133 14.47 -4.60 -6.70
CA GLU A 133 15.91 -4.45 -6.97
C GLU A 133 16.24 -3.08 -7.58
N THR A 134 15.39 -2.54 -8.46
CA THR A 134 15.51 -1.19 -9.00
C THR A 134 15.44 -0.15 -7.87
N LEU A 135 14.46 -0.29 -6.97
CA LEU A 135 14.31 0.59 -5.81
C LEU A 135 15.54 0.54 -4.90
N LYS A 136 16.09 -0.64 -4.61
CA LYS A 136 17.32 -0.78 -3.82
C LYS A 136 18.52 -0.10 -4.49
N THR A 137 18.66 -0.22 -5.80
CA THR A 137 19.75 0.42 -6.55
C THR A 137 19.66 1.94 -6.38
N CYS A 138 18.50 2.54 -6.64
CA CYS A 138 18.28 3.97 -6.42
C CYS A 138 18.54 4.40 -4.96
N ALA A 139 18.10 3.59 -4.00
CA ALA A 139 18.32 3.88 -2.59
C ALA A 139 19.81 3.87 -2.23
N SER A 140 20.56 2.88 -2.72
CA SER A 140 22.01 2.78 -2.49
C SER A 140 22.76 3.99 -3.08
N ASP A 141 22.41 4.40 -4.32
CA ASP A 141 23.05 5.52 -5.01
C ASP A 141 22.86 6.86 -4.29
N LEU A 142 21.78 6.97 -3.51
CA LEU A 142 21.46 8.17 -2.72
C LEU A 142 21.87 8.05 -1.23
N GLY A 143 22.65 7.02 -0.87
CA GLY A 143 23.19 6.84 0.47
C GLY A 143 22.27 6.19 1.49
N PHE A 144 21.20 5.52 1.03
CA PHE A 144 20.36 4.70 1.90
C PHE A 144 20.95 3.29 2.04
N CYS A 145 20.79 2.70 3.22
CA CYS A 145 21.24 1.33 3.47
C CYS A 145 20.24 0.32 2.93
N THR A 146 20.71 -0.63 2.13
CA THR A 146 19.86 -1.69 1.55
C THR A 146 19.89 -2.99 2.36
N ASP A 147 20.79 -3.13 3.32
CA ASP A 147 20.83 -4.24 4.29
C ASP A 147 20.31 -3.78 5.66
N MET A 148 19.19 -4.34 6.10
CA MET A 148 18.56 -3.97 7.38
C MET A 148 19.38 -4.41 8.60
N LYS A 149 20.24 -5.44 8.48
CA LYS A 149 21.10 -5.84 9.59
C LYS A 149 22.24 -4.86 9.76
N GLU A 150 22.85 -4.46 8.66
CA GLU A 150 23.88 -3.44 8.63
C GLU A 150 23.33 -2.08 9.09
N TYR A 151 22.15 -1.69 8.62
CA TYR A 151 21.51 -0.44 9.04
C TYR A 151 21.30 -0.36 10.55
N LYS A 152 20.87 -1.45 11.19
CA LYS A 152 20.69 -1.49 12.64
C LYS A 152 21.98 -1.31 13.44
N GLN A 153 23.12 -1.67 12.86
CA GLN A 153 24.45 -1.59 13.52
C GLN A 153 25.16 -0.26 13.25
N SER A 154 24.83 0.42 12.17
CA SER A 154 25.58 1.59 11.68
C SER A 154 24.69 2.67 11.09
N LYS A 155 23.59 3.01 11.77
CA LYS A 155 22.59 4.00 11.29
C LYS A 155 23.20 5.36 10.94
N GLU A 156 24.23 5.77 11.66
CA GLU A 156 24.89 7.07 11.48
C GLU A 156 25.61 7.22 10.13
N LYS A 157 25.98 6.10 9.50
CA LYS A 157 26.67 6.08 8.19
C LYS A 157 25.73 6.35 7.01
N TYR A 158 24.42 6.17 7.20
CA TYR A 158 23.43 6.23 6.15
C TYR A 158 22.45 7.36 6.36
N VAL A 159 21.82 7.78 5.27
CA VAL A 159 20.74 8.76 5.30
C VAL A 159 19.46 8.13 5.89
N GLY A 160 19.20 6.89 5.53
CA GLY A 160 18.06 6.10 5.98
C GLY A 160 18.20 4.65 5.52
N SER A 161 17.15 3.87 5.67
CA SER A 161 17.02 2.51 5.14
C SER A 161 16.27 2.49 3.81
N THR A 162 16.21 1.33 3.14
CA THR A 162 15.34 1.12 1.97
C THR A 162 13.86 1.38 2.31
N ALA A 163 13.42 1.11 3.54
CA ALA A 163 12.07 1.43 3.97
C ALA A 163 11.83 2.95 3.98
N ASP A 164 12.78 3.75 4.52
CA ASP A 164 12.68 5.21 4.49
C ASP A 164 12.64 5.74 3.05
N PHE A 165 13.44 5.15 2.14
CA PHE A 165 13.40 5.47 0.71
C PHE A 165 12.04 5.18 0.08
N SER A 166 11.41 4.06 0.42
CA SER A 166 10.12 3.65 -0.15
C SER A 166 8.93 4.45 0.39
N TYR A 167 9.11 5.18 1.48
CA TYR A 167 8.10 6.10 2.02
C TYR A 167 8.09 7.48 1.35
N ILE A 168 9.18 7.83 0.66
CA ILE A 168 9.28 9.04 -0.16
C ILE A 168 8.58 8.85 -1.50
#